data_06d718b86021efe30c2aa50921b6ca36
#
_entry.id   06d718b86021efe30c2aa50921b6ca36
#
_cell.length_a   1.000
_cell.length_b   1.000
_cell.length_c   1.000
_cell.angle_alpha   90.00
_cell.angle_beta   90.00
_cell.angle_gamma   90.00
#
_symmetry.space_group_name_H-M   'P 1'
#
loop_
_entity.id
_entity.type
_entity.pdbx_description
1 polymer ?
#
loop_
_entity_poly.entity_id
_entity_poly.type
_entity_poly.pdbx_seq_one_letter_code
_entity_poly.pdbx_strand_id
1 'polypeptide(L)'
;NLCYNAQELIHFIKKATDINQKHPVTISKFITNAREIELDGVAQKGKIMVYAIANHIEHAGVHSGDATIVYPAERVRYHSGARIVEIMTQLAKTFHITGPFNIQFMVKDNEVYVIEMNLRASRTFPFISKVTGVNFAEVIIDSFYGKAKKQSLPLPAYVAVKAPQFSFSRIEGADPILRVEMSSTGEVACFGKTAEEAYLKSLISTGFSIKKKSALITVGGEENKLQFAESVWRLKNLGFILYATTHTYVFLKSKGVTSRFISKVYE
;
A
#
# COMPACT_ATOMS: atom_id res chain seq x y z
N ASN A 1 -15.60 -9.22 6.91
CA ASN A 1 -15.16 -9.28 8.31
C ASN A 1 -13.99 -10.25 8.45
N LEU A 2 -13.01 -9.94 9.29
CA LEU A 2 -11.92 -10.82 9.65
C LEU A 2 -12.37 -11.71 10.83
N CYS A 3 -12.12 -13.01 10.73
CA CYS A 3 -12.49 -13.99 11.76
C CYS A 3 -11.21 -14.71 12.22
N TYR A 4 -10.99 -14.76 13.51
CA TYR A 4 -9.82 -15.38 14.13
C TYR A 4 -10.07 -16.81 14.61
N ASN A 5 -11.34 -17.22 14.67
CA ASN A 5 -11.77 -18.55 15.09
C ASN A 5 -13.08 -18.98 14.42
N ALA A 6 -13.42 -20.26 14.56
CA ALA A 6 -14.62 -20.85 13.97
C ALA A 6 -15.92 -20.24 14.50
N GLN A 7 -15.96 -19.81 15.76
CA GLN A 7 -17.18 -19.23 16.37
C GLN A 7 -17.50 -17.87 15.76
N GLU A 8 -16.49 -17.01 15.59
CA GLU A 8 -16.62 -15.73 14.90
C GLU A 8 -17.05 -15.92 13.44
N LEU A 9 -16.46 -16.89 12.74
CA LEU A 9 -16.83 -17.20 11.36
C LEU A 9 -18.30 -17.60 11.26
N ILE A 10 -18.78 -18.51 12.13
CA ILE A 10 -20.19 -18.93 12.16
C ILE A 10 -21.11 -17.74 12.46
N HIS A 11 -20.73 -16.87 13.40
CA HIS A 11 -21.49 -15.67 13.72
C HIS A 11 -21.65 -14.75 12.50
N PHE A 12 -20.55 -14.45 11.79
CA PHE A 12 -20.59 -13.57 10.62
C PHE A 12 -21.29 -14.19 9.42
N ILE A 13 -21.17 -15.51 9.22
CA ILE A 13 -21.93 -16.22 8.18
C ILE A 13 -23.43 -16.11 8.45
N LYS A 14 -23.91 -16.38 9.67
CA LYS A 14 -25.32 -16.24 10.04
C LYS A 14 -25.80 -14.82 9.75
N LYS A 15 -25.08 -13.81 10.22
CA LYS A 15 -25.44 -12.41 9.99
C LYS A 15 -25.51 -12.06 8.49
N ALA A 16 -24.61 -12.57 7.67
CA ALA A 16 -24.60 -12.34 6.23
C ALA A 16 -25.78 -13.04 5.53
N THR A 17 -26.11 -14.27 5.93
CA THR A 17 -27.24 -15.02 5.38
C THR A 17 -28.59 -14.46 5.81
N ASP A 18 -28.70 -13.89 7.01
CA ASP A 18 -29.92 -13.18 7.45
C ASP A 18 -30.19 -11.93 6.62
N ILE A 19 -29.14 -11.23 6.16
CA ILE A 19 -29.27 -10.04 5.30
C ILE A 19 -29.59 -10.43 3.86
N ASN A 20 -29.01 -11.50 3.35
CA ASN A 20 -29.17 -11.89 1.95
C ASN A 20 -29.16 -13.42 1.76
N GLN A 21 -30.36 -14.04 1.81
CA GLN A 21 -30.51 -15.48 1.66
C GLN A 21 -30.34 -16.01 0.22
N LYS A 22 -30.28 -15.12 -0.78
CA LYS A 22 -30.25 -15.50 -2.21
C LYS A 22 -28.85 -15.57 -2.81
N HIS A 23 -27.85 -15.04 -2.13
CA HIS A 23 -26.48 -15.00 -2.65
C HIS A 23 -25.51 -15.79 -1.77
N PRO A 24 -24.56 -16.52 -2.37
CA PRO A 24 -23.56 -17.26 -1.62
C PRO A 24 -22.61 -16.30 -0.88
N VAL A 25 -22.15 -16.72 0.29
CA VAL A 25 -21.13 -16.02 1.06
C VAL A 25 -19.74 -16.53 0.63
N THR A 26 -18.87 -15.64 0.24
CA THR A 26 -17.48 -15.98 -0.07
C THR A 26 -16.63 -15.97 1.19
N ILE A 27 -15.91 -17.05 1.43
CA ILE A 27 -14.97 -17.21 2.53
C ILE A 27 -13.57 -17.31 1.94
N SER A 28 -12.68 -16.39 2.33
CA SER A 28 -11.30 -16.36 1.86
C SER A 28 -10.33 -16.54 3.03
N LYS A 29 -9.21 -17.24 2.78
CA LYS A 29 -8.13 -17.31 3.75
C LYS A 29 -7.48 -15.93 3.87
N PHE A 30 -7.39 -15.40 5.09
CA PHE A 30 -6.68 -14.17 5.36
C PHE A 30 -5.18 -14.45 5.58
N ILE A 31 -4.33 -13.79 4.80
CA ILE A 31 -2.87 -13.94 4.88
C ILE A 31 -2.31 -12.71 5.61
N THR A 32 -1.83 -12.90 6.84
CA THR A 32 -1.24 -11.84 7.65
C THR A 32 0.18 -11.51 7.22
N ASN A 33 0.60 -10.26 7.43
CA ASN A 33 1.96 -9.77 7.17
C ASN A 33 2.44 -9.99 5.72
N ALA A 34 1.51 -9.98 4.76
CA ALA A 34 1.82 -10.01 3.35
C ALA A 34 2.04 -8.59 2.83
N ARG A 35 2.98 -8.44 1.91
CA ARG A 35 3.20 -7.18 1.18
C ARG A 35 2.26 -7.13 -0.01
N GLU A 36 1.71 -5.97 -0.27
CA GLU A 36 0.90 -5.74 -1.46
C GLU A 36 1.73 -5.05 -2.54
N ILE A 37 1.54 -5.53 -3.76
CA ILE A 37 2.23 -5.04 -4.95
C ILE A 37 1.19 -4.77 -6.00
N GLU A 38 1.26 -3.60 -6.59
CA GLU A 38 0.40 -3.17 -7.68
C GLU A 38 1.16 -3.18 -9.00
N LEU A 39 0.54 -3.70 -10.03
CA LEU A 39 1.03 -3.65 -11.40
C LEU A 39 0.00 -2.95 -12.27
N ASP A 40 0.42 -1.87 -12.93
CA ASP A 40 -0.33 -1.19 -13.96
C ASP A 40 0.27 -1.48 -15.33
N GLY A 41 -0.56 -1.87 -16.28
CA GLY A 41 -0.09 -2.25 -17.60
C GLY A 41 -1.04 -1.87 -18.72
N VAL A 42 -0.51 -1.84 -19.94
CA VAL A 42 -1.28 -1.72 -21.18
C VAL A 42 -0.91 -2.88 -22.08
N ALA A 43 -1.92 -3.55 -22.60
CA ALA A 43 -1.75 -4.62 -23.57
C ALA A 43 -2.48 -4.32 -24.88
N GLN A 44 -2.05 -4.98 -25.96
CA GLN A 44 -2.68 -4.97 -27.27
C GLN A 44 -2.77 -6.39 -27.80
N LYS A 45 -3.98 -6.92 -27.96
CA LYS A 45 -4.24 -8.29 -28.43
C LYS A 45 -3.45 -9.34 -27.63
N GLY A 46 -3.46 -9.21 -26.31
CA GLY A 46 -2.77 -10.10 -25.39
C GLY A 46 -1.25 -9.90 -25.27
N LYS A 47 -0.67 -8.94 -25.98
CA LYS A 47 0.77 -8.61 -25.90
C LYS A 47 0.96 -7.40 -25.00
N ILE A 48 1.90 -7.47 -24.07
CA ILE A 48 2.23 -6.35 -23.18
C ILE A 48 2.97 -5.26 -23.96
N MET A 49 2.44 -4.03 -23.89
CA MET A 49 3.02 -2.86 -24.51
C MET A 49 3.89 -2.06 -23.54
N VAL A 50 3.39 -1.85 -22.32
CA VAL A 50 4.12 -1.18 -21.23
C VAL A 50 3.54 -1.68 -19.91
N TYR A 51 4.36 -1.72 -18.85
CA TYR A 51 3.91 -1.99 -17.48
C TYR A 51 4.82 -1.33 -16.45
N ALA A 52 4.27 -1.07 -15.28
CA ALA A 52 5.01 -0.58 -14.11
C ALA A 52 4.61 -1.41 -12.89
N ILE A 53 5.59 -1.68 -12.03
CA ILE A 53 5.38 -2.38 -10.75
C ILE A 53 5.70 -1.42 -9.63
N ALA A 54 4.76 -1.24 -8.72
CA ALA A 54 4.87 -0.41 -7.54
C ALA A 54 4.53 -1.25 -6.29
N ASN A 55 5.03 -0.86 -5.13
CA ASN A 55 4.69 -1.53 -3.88
C ASN A 55 3.95 -0.58 -2.93
N HIS A 56 3.06 -1.16 -2.12
CA HIS A 56 2.42 -0.45 -1.02
C HIS A 56 3.34 -0.38 0.19
N ILE A 57 3.25 0.71 0.96
CA ILE A 57 3.90 0.82 2.28
C ILE A 57 3.10 0.01 3.30
N GLU A 58 1.80 0.10 3.22
CA GLU A 58 0.86 -0.61 4.08
C GLU A 58 0.87 -2.12 3.77
N HIS A 59 0.53 -2.93 4.76
CA HIS A 59 0.29 -4.36 4.54
C HIS A 59 -1.01 -4.58 3.75
N ALA A 60 -1.10 -5.74 3.11
CA ALA A 60 -2.29 -6.14 2.36
C ALA A 60 -3.57 -6.07 3.23
N GLY A 61 -4.65 -5.56 2.63
CA GLY A 61 -5.94 -5.36 3.28
C GLY A 61 -6.41 -3.91 3.36
N VAL A 62 -5.59 -2.96 2.90
CA VAL A 62 -5.96 -1.56 2.68
C VAL A 62 -6.32 -1.38 1.20
N HIS A 63 -7.42 -0.66 0.91
CA HIS A 63 -7.79 -0.37 -0.48
C HIS A 63 -6.66 0.35 -1.22
N SER A 64 -6.33 -0.06 -2.44
CA SER A 64 -5.20 0.50 -3.22
C SER A 64 -5.28 2.02 -3.44
N GLY A 65 -6.50 2.58 -3.49
CA GLY A 65 -6.72 4.03 -3.53
C GLY A 65 -6.27 4.75 -2.26
N ASP A 66 -6.31 4.07 -1.12
CA ASP A 66 -5.95 4.59 0.21
C ASP A 66 -4.51 4.24 0.61
N ALA A 67 -3.87 3.36 -0.15
CA ALA A 67 -2.50 2.96 0.12
C ALA A 67 -1.48 3.98 -0.36
N THR A 68 -0.37 4.05 0.37
CA THR A 68 0.82 4.79 -0.03
C THR A 68 1.64 3.94 -0.98
N ILE A 69 1.82 4.40 -2.21
CA ILE A 69 2.48 3.67 -3.28
C ILE A 69 3.88 4.20 -3.52
N VAL A 70 4.85 3.30 -3.59
CA VAL A 70 6.26 3.60 -3.88
C VAL A 70 6.65 3.05 -5.25
N TYR A 71 7.26 3.89 -6.08
CA TYR A 71 7.81 3.51 -7.37
C TYR A 71 9.28 4.01 -7.50
N PRO A 72 10.20 3.20 -8.06
CA PRO A 72 10.03 1.81 -8.44
C PRO A 72 9.88 0.88 -7.24
N ALA A 73 9.35 -0.32 -7.48
CA ALA A 73 9.18 -1.34 -6.44
C ALA A 73 10.54 -1.93 -6.03
N GLU A 74 11.29 -1.24 -5.16
CA GLU A 74 12.67 -1.60 -4.79
C GLU A 74 12.79 -2.99 -4.14
N ARG A 75 11.74 -3.45 -3.46
CA ARG A 75 11.76 -4.69 -2.68
C ARG A 75 11.20 -5.93 -3.42
N VAL A 76 10.83 -5.77 -4.68
CA VAL A 76 10.33 -6.88 -5.54
C VAL A 76 11.50 -7.50 -6.32
N ARG A 77 12.62 -7.75 -5.63
CA ARG A 77 13.84 -8.19 -6.33
C ARG A 77 13.87 -9.72 -6.52
N TYR A 78 14.19 -10.09 -7.76
CA TYR A 78 14.55 -11.39 -8.34
C TYR A 78 13.40 -12.39 -8.50
N HIS A 79 13.01 -13.18 -7.51
CA HIS A 79 12.04 -14.27 -7.71
C HIS A 79 10.60 -13.78 -7.84
N SER A 80 10.14 -12.94 -6.93
CA SER A 80 8.76 -12.44 -6.96
C SER A 80 8.49 -11.54 -8.17
N GLY A 81 9.47 -10.70 -8.57
CA GLY A 81 9.34 -9.83 -9.74
C GLY A 81 9.20 -10.60 -11.05
N ALA A 82 10.03 -11.63 -11.26
CA ALA A 82 9.93 -12.49 -12.44
C ALA A 82 8.58 -13.22 -12.48
N ARG A 83 8.12 -13.73 -11.33
CA ARG A 83 6.83 -14.42 -11.22
C ARG A 83 5.65 -13.50 -11.49
N ILE A 84 5.69 -12.26 -11.01
CA ILE A 84 4.68 -11.24 -11.30
C ILE A 84 4.58 -10.96 -12.80
N VAL A 85 5.73 -10.78 -13.46
CA VAL A 85 5.77 -10.53 -14.91
C VAL A 85 5.28 -11.75 -15.72
N GLU A 86 5.61 -12.95 -15.29
CA GLU A 86 5.11 -14.19 -15.89
C GLU A 86 3.58 -14.27 -15.80
N ILE A 87 3.02 -14.09 -14.60
CA ILE A 87 1.56 -14.10 -14.36
C ILE A 87 0.87 -13.03 -15.19
N MET A 88 1.37 -11.79 -15.17
CA MET A 88 0.86 -10.69 -16.00
C MET A 88 0.80 -11.08 -17.47
N THR A 89 1.89 -11.62 -17.99
CA THR A 89 2.00 -12.00 -19.41
C THR A 89 1.01 -13.11 -19.77
N GLN A 90 0.89 -14.10 -18.89
CA GLN A 90 -0.05 -15.21 -19.07
C GLN A 90 -1.50 -14.74 -19.05
N LEU A 91 -1.87 -13.90 -18.07
CA LEU A 91 -3.21 -13.34 -17.96
C LEU A 91 -3.56 -12.48 -19.19
N ALA A 92 -2.67 -11.57 -19.59
CA ALA A 92 -2.89 -10.74 -20.76
C ALA A 92 -3.13 -11.56 -22.03
N LYS A 93 -2.35 -12.62 -22.23
CA LYS A 93 -2.49 -13.55 -23.35
C LYS A 93 -3.79 -14.35 -23.28
N THR A 94 -4.10 -14.93 -22.12
CA THR A 94 -5.28 -15.79 -21.93
C THR A 94 -6.58 -15.03 -22.16
N PHE A 95 -6.68 -13.82 -21.65
CA PHE A 95 -7.86 -12.97 -21.78
C PHE A 95 -7.83 -12.08 -23.03
N HIS A 96 -6.83 -12.19 -23.89
CA HIS A 96 -6.67 -11.39 -25.12
C HIS A 96 -6.81 -9.89 -24.88
N ILE A 97 -6.23 -9.40 -23.76
CA ILE A 97 -6.43 -8.02 -23.30
C ILE A 97 -5.98 -7.02 -24.34
N THR A 98 -6.84 -6.01 -24.58
CA THR A 98 -6.48 -4.81 -25.33
C THR A 98 -6.94 -3.60 -24.50
N GLY A 99 -6.00 -2.70 -24.18
CA GLY A 99 -6.23 -1.55 -23.32
C GLY A 99 -5.52 -1.66 -21.98
N PRO A 100 -5.91 -0.80 -21.02
CA PRO A 100 -5.31 -0.75 -19.69
C PRO A 100 -5.82 -1.89 -18.82
N PHE A 101 -4.94 -2.33 -17.93
CA PHE A 101 -5.30 -3.26 -16.86
C PHE A 101 -4.45 -3.00 -15.62
N ASN A 102 -4.98 -3.38 -14.48
CA ASN A 102 -4.33 -3.32 -13.18
C ASN A 102 -4.40 -4.70 -12.53
N ILE A 103 -3.31 -5.14 -11.92
CA ILE A 103 -3.29 -6.39 -11.15
C ILE A 103 -2.74 -6.09 -9.77
N GLN A 104 -3.46 -6.55 -8.74
CA GLN A 104 -3.01 -6.50 -7.35
C GLN A 104 -2.51 -7.87 -6.94
N PHE A 105 -1.31 -7.87 -6.37
CA PHE A 105 -0.63 -9.07 -5.89
C PHE A 105 -0.37 -8.97 -4.39
N MET A 106 -0.37 -10.12 -3.77
CA MET A 106 0.15 -10.33 -2.42
C MET A 106 1.44 -11.14 -2.50
N VAL A 107 2.48 -10.70 -1.80
CA VAL A 107 3.75 -11.44 -1.71
C VAL A 107 4.04 -11.76 -0.25
N LYS A 108 4.19 -13.05 0.03
CA LYS A 108 4.59 -13.57 1.34
C LYS A 108 5.54 -14.76 1.14
N ASP A 109 6.65 -14.78 1.88
CA ASP A 109 7.64 -15.87 1.88
C ASP A 109 8.09 -16.27 0.44
N ASN A 110 8.26 -15.27 -0.44
CA ASN A 110 8.54 -15.37 -1.89
C ASN A 110 7.41 -15.95 -2.75
N GLU A 111 6.30 -16.38 -2.17
CA GLU A 111 5.11 -16.79 -2.91
C GLU A 111 4.33 -15.55 -3.36
N VAL A 112 3.82 -15.63 -4.61
CA VAL A 112 3.06 -14.57 -5.26
C VAL A 112 1.61 -15.03 -5.44
N TYR A 113 0.70 -14.27 -4.88
CA TYR A 113 -0.75 -14.51 -4.98
C TYR A 113 -1.40 -13.36 -5.75
N VAL A 114 -2.32 -13.66 -6.65
CA VAL A 114 -3.16 -12.65 -7.31
C VAL A 114 -4.34 -12.35 -6.38
N ILE A 115 -4.53 -11.08 -6.03
CA ILE A 115 -5.73 -10.64 -5.30
C ILE A 115 -6.86 -10.42 -6.29
N GLU A 116 -6.63 -9.54 -7.27
CA GLU A 116 -7.60 -9.22 -8.30
C GLU A 116 -6.92 -8.66 -9.56
N MET A 117 -7.68 -8.69 -10.65
CA MET A 117 -7.32 -8.04 -11.90
C MET A 117 -8.47 -7.18 -12.39
N ASN A 118 -8.17 -5.93 -12.69
CA ASN A 118 -9.11 -4.95 -13.18
C ASN A 118 -8.80 -4.57 -14.63
N LEU A 119 -9.78 -4.72 -15.54
CA LEU A 119 -9.61 -4.36 -16.96
C LEU A 119 -9.99 -2.90 -17.20
N ARG A 120 -9.30 -2.01 -16.51
CA ARG A 120 -9.43 -0.56 -16.58
C ARG A 120 -8.17 0.11 -16.11
N ALA A 121 -8.02 1.41 -16.42
CA ALA A 121 -6.98 2.23 -15.81
C ALA A 121 -7.22 2.36 -14.30
N SER A 122 -6.17 2.20 -13.51
CA SER A 122 -6.18 2.46 -12.07
C SER A 122 -6.00 3.96 -11.80
N ARG A 123 -6.19 4.38 -10.56
CA ARG A 123 -5.87 5.75 -10.10
C ARG A 123 -4.36 6.01 -10.11
N THR A 124 -3.54 4.97 -10.16
CA THR A 124 -2.09 5.06 -10.17
C THR A 124 -1.53 5.39 -11.58
N PHE A 125 -2.30 5.20 -12.66
CA PHE A 125 -1.83 5.50 -14.02
C PHE A 125 -1.31 6.93 -14.23
N PRO A 126 -1.97 8.00 -13.76
CA PRO A 126 -1.43 9.36 -13.87
C PRO A 126 -0.12 9.55 -13.10
N PHE A 127 0.00 8.93 -11.93
CA PHE A 127 1.22 8.94 -11.13
C PHE A 127 2.35 8.25 -11.89
N ILE A 128 2.15 7.01 -12.36
CA ILE A 128 3.14 6.24 -13.12
C ILE A 128 3.56 6.98 -14.39
N SER A 129 2.61 7.58 -15.13
CA SER A 129 2.92 8.36 -16.32
C SER A 129 3.87 9.52 -16.02
N LYS A 130 3.63 10.26 -14.94
CA LYS A 130 4.49 11.38 -14.53
C LYS A 130 5.86 10.91 -14.05
N VAL A 131 5.90 9.82 -13.30
CA VAL A 131 7.14 9.30 -12.71
C VAL A 131 8.05 8.70 -13.76
N THR A 132 7.49 7.99 -14.75
CA THR A 132 8.28 7.32 -15.79
C THR A 132 8.57 8.19 -17.01
N GLY A 133 7.86 9.31 -17.17
CA GLY A 133 7.90 10.14 -18.38
C GLY A 133 7.21 9.51 -19.58
N VAL A 134 6.60 8.33 -19.44
CA VAL A 134 5.84 7.66 -20.51
C VAL A 134 4.36 7.99 -20.37
N ASN A 135 3.76 8.51 -21.41
CA ASN A 135 2.34 8.83 -21.42
C ASN A 135 1.48 7.57 -21.58
N PHE A 136 1.08 6.97 -20.46
CA PHE A 136 0.25 5.75 -20.48
C PHE A 136 -1.11 5.97 -21.15
N ALA A 137 -1.68 7.18 -21.11
CA ALA A 137 -2.94 7.47 -21.79
C ALA A 137 -2.78 7.39 -23.34
N GLU A 138 -1.67 7.84 -23.88
CA GLU A 138 -1.35 7.69 -25.30
C GLU A 138 -1.19 6.23 -25.69
N VAL A 139 -0.44 5.46 -24.89
CA VAL A 139 -0.27 4.01 -25.12
C VAL A 139 -1.60 3.27 -25.09
N ILE A 140 -2.51 3.65 -24.19
CA ILE A 140 -3.87 3.08 -24.09
C ILE A 140 -4.64 3.35 -25.40
N ILE A 141 -4.67 4.60 -25.84
CA ILE A 141 -5.37 4.98 -27.09
C ILE A 141 -4.79 4.23 -28.28
N ASP A 142 -3.47 4.22 -28.41
CA ASP A 142 -2.78 3.50 -29.48
C ASP A 142 -3.07 2.00 -29.46
N SER A 143 -3.22 1.40 -28.27
CA SER A 143 -3.56 -0.01 -28.15
C SER A 143 -4.93 -0.36 -28.74
N PHE A 144 -5.92 0.50 -28.55
CA PHE A 144 -7.25 0.32 -29.12
C PHE A 144 -7.25 0.45 -30.64
N TYR A 145 -6.41 1.30 -31.20
CA TYR A 145 -6.23 1.43 -32.67
C TYR A 145 -5.22 0.43 -33.26
N GLY A 146 -4.67 -0.47 -32.46
CA GLY A 146 -3.70 -1.45 -32.94
C GLY A 146 -2.32 -0.87 -33.29
N LYS A 147 -2.00 0.33 -32.78
CA LYS A 147 -0.79 1.10 -33.09
C LYS A 147 0.23 1.15 -31.95
N ALA A 148 -0.12 0.63 -30.76
CA ALA A 148 0.76 0.70 -29.60
C ALA A 148 2.10 0.00 -29.88
N LYS A 149 3.18 0.68 -29.54
CA LYS A 149 4.55 0.15 -29.61
C LYS A 149 4.98 -0.31 -28.23
N LYS A 150 5.71 -1.45 -28.18
CA LYS A 150 6.29 -1.92 -26.92
C LYS A 150 7.30 -0.91 -26.40
N GLN A 151 7.13 -0.53 -25.13
CA GLN A 151 7.99 0.40 -24.43
C GLN A 151 8.60 -0.25 -23.20
N SER A 152 9.85 0.07 -22.92
CA SER A 152 10.53 -0.27 -21.69
C SER A 152 10.62 1.00 -20.83
N LEU A 153 10.19 0.91 -19.58
CA LEU A 153 10.30 2.03 -18.66
C LEU A 153 11.74 2.18 -18.19
N PRO A 154 12.33 3.37 -18.27
CA PRO A 154 13.62 3.63 -17.65
C PRO A 154 13.47 3.54 -16.12
N LEU A 155 14.50 2.99 -15.44
CA LEU A 155 14.58 3.11 -14.00
C LEU A 155 14.93 4.56 -13.66
N PRO A 156 14.08 5.29 -12.92
CA PRO A 156 14.38 6.65 -12.53
C PRO A 156 15.54 6.69 -11.53
N ALA A 157 16.32 7.78 -11.57
CA ALA A 157 17.39 8.05 -10.58
C ALA A 157 16.84 8.56 -9.23
N TYR A 158 15.54 8.49 -9.04
CA TYR A 158 14.80 8.93 -7.85
C TYR A 158 13.72 7.91 -7.48
N VAL A 159 13.25 8.02 -6.25
CA VAL A 159 12.06 7.30 -5.79
C VAL A 159 10.88 8.26 -5.79
N ALA A 160 9.74 7.79 -6.21
CA ALA A 160 8.48 8.52 -6.16
C ALA A 160 7.52 7.84 -5.18
N VAL A 161 6.80 8.67 -4.42
CA VAL A 161 5.76 8.22 -3.50
C VAL A 161 4.46 8.94 -3.83
N LYS A 162 3.40 8.14 -4.02
CA LYS A 162 2.02 8.62 -4.06
C LYS A 162 1.41 8.40 -2.68
N ALA A 163 0.97 9.47 -2.01
CA ALA A 163 0.26 9.37 -0.74
C ALA A 163 -1.19 9.84 -0.88
N PRO A 164 -2.15 9.15 -0.25
CA PRO A 164 -3.54 9.53 -0.28
C PRO A 164 -3.79 10.77 0.61
N GLN A 165 -4.85 11.51 0.27
CA GLN A 165 -5.39 12.59 1.07
C GLN A 165 -6.76 12.18 1.59
N PHE A 166 -7.00 12.39 2.88
CA PHE A 166 -8.25 12.06 3.55
C PHE A 166 -8.96 13.29 4.07
N SER A 167 -10.29 13.28 4.03
CA SER A 167 -11.14 14.35 4.54
C SER A 167 -11.77 14.04 5.91
N PHE A 168 -11.54 12.87 6.50
CA PHE A 168 -12.14 12.52 7.78
C PHE A 168 -11.71 13.44 8.92
N SER A 169 -10.55 14.10 8.84
CA SER A 169 -10.16 15.15 9.80
C SER A 169 -11.05 16.39 9.78
N ARG A 170 -11.89 16.55 8.74
CA ARG A 170 -12.86 17.65 8.57
C ARG A 170 -14.30 17.21 8.84
N ILE A 171 -14.53 15.92 9.07
CA ILE A 171 -15.85 15.33 9.30
C ILE A 171 -15.89 14.82 10.72
N GLU A 172 -16.72 15.43 11.56
CA GLU A 172 -16.89 15.02 12.96
C GLU A 172 -17.43 13.57 13.02
N GLY A 173 -16.80 12.73 13.87
CA GLY A 173 -17.18 11.34 14.07
C GLY A 173 -16.80 10.38 12.93
N ALA A 174 -16.06 10.82 11.91
CA ALA A 174 -15.59 9.93 10.86
C ALA A 174 -14.55 8.93 11.39
N ASP A 175 -14.67 7.67 10.98
CA ASP A 175 -13.72 6.60 11.31
C ASP A 175 -12.43 6.75 10.49
N PRO A 176 -11.26 6.99 11.10
CA PRO A 176 -9.99 7.11 10.39
C PRO A 176 -9.33 5.77 10.06
N ILE A 177 -9.95 4.64 10.41
CA ILE A 177 -9.37 3.31 10.19
C ILE A 177 -9.51 2.94 8.72
N LEU A 178 -8.38 2.72 8.06
CA LEU A 178 -8.34 2.26 6.68
C LEU A 178 -8.75 0.78 6.58
N ARG A 179 -9.58 0.47 5.61
CA ARG A 179 -10.13 -0.86 5.36
C ARG A 179 -10.12 -1.17 3.86
N VAL A 180 -10.87 -2.20 3.47
CA VAL A 180 -11.02 -2.62 2.07
C VAL A 180 -11.84 -1.64 1.22
N GLU A 181 -12.59 -0.74 1.85
CA GLU A 181 -13.36 0.31 1.17
C GLU A 181 -12.54 1.60 1.09
N MET A 182 -12.59 2.25 -0.06
CA MET A 182 -11.82 3.48 -0.30
C MET A 182 -12.42 4.68 0.43
N SER A 183 -11.59 5.36 1.22
CA SER A 183 -11.95 6.56 1.99
C SER A 183 -11.21 7.82 1.54
N SER A 184 -10.18 7.70 0.71
CA SER A 184 -9.39 8.83 0.23
C SER A 184 -10.17 9.73 -0.73
N THR A 185 -9.96 11.04 -0.63
CA THR A 185 -10.61 12.08 -1.43
C THR A 185 -9.67 12.77 -2.41
N GLY A 186 -8.39 12.43 -2.39
CA GLY A 186 -7.36 12.97 -3.26
C GLY A 186 -6.04 12.26 -3.05
N GLU A 187 -5.01 12.71 -3.76
CA GLU A 187 -3.68 12.15 -3.67
C GLU A 187 -2.62 13.17 -4.04
N VAL A 188 -1.41 12.97 -3.53
CA VAL A 188 -0.21 13.75 -3.89
C VAL A 188 0.88 12.82 -4.35
N ALA A 189 1.77 13.31 -5.21
CA ALA A 189 2.98 12.62 -5.62
C ALA A 189 4.20 13.45 -5.27
N CYS A 190 5.18 12.86 -4.61
CA CYS A 190 6.45 13.50 -4.27
C CYS A 190 7.63 12.62 -4.67
N PHE A 191 8.76 13.27 -4.86
CA PHE A 191 10.00 12.66 -5.31
C PHE A 191 11.11 12.87 -4.30
N GLY A 192 11.98 11.87 -4.13
CA GLY A 192 13.13 11.92 -3.26
C GLY A 192 14.28 11.06 -3.78
N LYS A 193 15.46 11.21 -3.18
CA LYS A 193 16.59 10.30 -3.44
C LYS A 193 16.36 8.92 -2.82
N THR A 194 15.57 8.87 -1.75
CA THR A 194 15.16 7.64 -1.06
C THR A 194 13.65 7.60 -0.87
N ALA A 195 13.11 6.42 -0.57
CA ALA A 195 11.69 6.24 -0.31
C ALA A 195 11.23 7.05 0.93
N GLU A 196 12.07 7.11 1.97
CA GLU A 196 11.77 7.86 3.19
C GLU A 196 11.69 9.37 2.92
N GLU A 197 12.60 9.92 2.10
CA GLU A 197 12.57 11.34 1.71
C GLU A 197 11.30 11.66 0.91
N ALA A 198 10.98 10.85 -0.10
CA ALA A 198 9.78 11.02 -0.91
C ALA A 198 8.51 10.89 -0.06
N TYR A 199 8.48 9.92 0.86
CA TYR A 199 7.36 9.69 1.78
C TYR A 199 7.17 10.86 2.73
N LEU A 200 8.24 11.34 3.37
CA LEU A 200 8.15 12.52 4.26
C LEU A 200 7.63 13.74 3.52
N LYS A 201 8.10 14.00 2.30
CA LYS A 201 7.60 15.09 1.46
C LYS A 201 6.10 14.93 1.16
N SER A 202 5.66 13.71 0.86
CA SER A 202 4.25 13.44 0.59
C SER A 202 3.37 13.64 1.83
N LEU A 203 3.82 13.22 3.01
CA LEU A 203 3.13 13.48 4.28
C LEU A 203 2.99 14.99 4.55
N ILE A 204 4.07 15.75 4.36
CA ILE A 204 4.04 17.21 4.54
C ILE A 204 3.05 17.83 3.54
N SER A 205 3.02 17.37 2.31
CA SER A 205 2.10 17.85 1.27
C SER A 205 0.62 17.52 1.55
N THR A 206 0.36 16.46 2.31
CA THR A 206 -0.99 16.10 2.77
C THR A 206 -1.39 16.76 4.10
N GLY A 207 -0.54 17.67 4.63
CA GLY A 207 -0.84 18.47 5.83
C GLY A 207 -0.18 17.97 7.11
N PHE A 208 0.63 16.91 7.05
CA PHE A 208 1.42 16.48 8.20
C PHE A 208 2.42 17.59 8.63
N SER A 209 2.46 17.87 9.92
CA SER A 209 3.32 18.92 10.47
C SER A 209 4.26 18.38 11.54
N ILE A 210 5.55 18.61 11.36
CA ILE A 210 6.61 18.27 12.33
C ILE A 210 7.08 19.47 13.16
N LYS A 211 6.27 20.54 13.23
CA LYS A 211 6.62 21.78 13.94
C LYS A 211 6.86 21.55 15.44
N LYS A 212 6.14 20.60 16.06
CA LYS A 212 6.32 20.23 17.46
C LYS A 212 7.29 19.06 17.54
N LYS A 213 8.45 19.25 18.17
CA LYS A 213 9.41 18.19 18.43
C LYS A 213 8.97 17.29 19.59
N SER A 214 7.81 16.64 19.42
CA SER A 214 7.31 15.63 20.34
C SER A 214 6.72 14.47 19.57
N ALA A 215 6.95 13.24 20.04
CA ALA A 215 6.46 12.03 19.42
C ALA A 215 5.84 11.10 20.46
N LEU A 216 4.63 10.62 20.21
CA LEU A 216 4.01 9.53 20.95
C LEU A 216 4.36 8.20 20.26
N ILE A 217 4.93 7.30 21.04
CA ILE A 217 5.36 5.98 20.57
C ILE A 217 4.52 4.91 21.26
N THR A 218 3.81 4.13 20.44
CA THR A 218 3.04 2.98 20.92
C THR A 218 3.21 1.85 19.90
N VAL A 219 3.94 0.80 20.29
CA VAL A 219 4.30 -0.30 19.40
C VAL A 219 3.94 -1.62 20.08
N GLY A 220 3.13 -2.43 19.41
CA GLY A 220 2.74 -3.77 19.83
C GLY A 220 3.78 -4.81 19.41
N GLY A 221 3.92 -5.89 20.21
CA GLY A 221 4.85 -6.99 19.93
C GLY A 221 6.32 -6.69 20.23
N GLU A 222 7.04 -7.65 20.75
CA GLU A 222 8.47 -7.47 21.13
C GLU A 222 9.36 -7.32 19.90
N GLU A 223 9.11 -8.09 18.86
CA GLU A 223 9.87 -8.01 17.61
C GLU A 223 9.75 -6.63 16.95
N ASN A 224 8.53 -6.09 16.85
CA ASN A 224 8.31 -4.76 16.29
C ASN A 224 8.98 -3.67 17.11
N LYS A 225 8.98 -3.79 18.45
CA LYS A 225 9.67 -2.86 19.33
C LYS A 225 11.19 -2.89 19.10
N LEU A 226 11.76 -4.09 18.91
CA LEU A 226 13.18 -4.25 18.62
C LEU A 226 13.55 -3.61 17.28
N GLN A 227 12.77 -3.86 16.22
CA GLN A 227 12.99 -3.27 14.91
C GLN A 227 12.87 -1.74 14.92
N PHE A 228 11.97 -1.20 15.74
CA PHE A 228 11.72 0.24 15.83
C PHE A 228 12.69 0.98 16.76
N ALA A 229 13.48 0.28 17.58
CA ALA A 229 14.33 0.87 18.61
C ALA A 229 15.34 1.87 18.05
N GLU A 230 15.98 1.58 16.91
CA GLU A 230 16.92 2.49 16.25
C GLU A 230 16.24 3.80 15.83
N SER A 231 15.04 3.73 15.27
CA SER A 231 14.26 4.91 14.88
C SER A 231 13.94 5.80 16.08
N VAL A 232 13.65 5.22 17.24
CA VAL A 232 13.41 5.96 18.48
C VAL A 232 14.68 6.69 18.95
N TRP A 233 15.84 6.04 18.89
CA TRP A 233 17.12 6.68 19.17
C TRP A 233 17.40 7.86 18.23
N ARG A 234 17.13 7.72 16.94
CA ARG A 234 17.27 8.80 15.96
C ARG A 234 16.36 9.98 16.29
N LEU A 235 15.09 9.73 16.65
CA LEU A 235 14.15 10.78 17.07
C LEU A 235 14.67 11.52 18.31
N LYS A 236 15.18 10.80 19.31
CA LYS A 236 15.77 11.39 20.51
C LYS A 236 16.97 12.30 20.17
N ASN A 237 17.87 11.82 19.32
CA ASN A 237 19.05 12.57 18.89
C ASN A 237 18.69 13.83 18.07
N LEU A 238 17.55 13.80 17.37
CA LEU A 238 16.97 14.97 16.69
C LEU A 238 16.30 15.96 17.65
N GLY A 239 16.33 15.69 18.97
CA GLY A 239 15.78 16.56 20.01
C GLY A 239 14.27 16.42 20.23
N PHE A 240 13.66 15.30 19.84
CA PHE A 240 12.27 15.05 20.13
C PHE A 240 12.04 14.67 21.58
N ILE A 241 10.99 15.22 22.20
CA ILE A 241 10.43 14.77 23.47
C ILE A 241 9.60 13.52 23.17
N LEU A 242 10.00 12.39 23.75
CA LEU A 242 9.35 11.10 23.51
C LEU A 242 8.32 10.82 24.60
N TYR A 243 7.12 10.43 24.19
CA TYR A 243 6.06 9.89 25.03
C TYR A 243 5.84 8.42 24.66
N ALA A 244 5.54 7.57 25.62
CA ALA A 244 5.31 6.16 25.34
C ALA A 244 4.23 5.55 26.24
N THR A 245 3.42 4.66 25.67
CA THR A 245 2.40 3.91 26.42
C THR A 245 3.03 2.73 27.16
N THR A 246 2.38 2.25 28.21
CA THR A 246 2.84 1.29 29.25
C THR A 246 3.93 0.33 28.79
N HIS A 247 3.62 -0.62 27.92
CA HIS A 247 4.59 -1.65 27.50
C HIS A 247 5.73 -1.08 26.64
N THR A 248 5.47 -0.07 25.82
CA THR A 248 6.49 0.60 25.02
C THR A 248 7.42 1.41 25.92
N TYR A 249 6.89 2.10 26.94
CA TYR A 249 7.68 2.84 27.93
C TYR A 249 8.67 1.92 28.67
N VAL A 250 8.18 0.79 29.19
CA VAL A 250 9.03 -0.21 29.89
C VAL A 250 10.13 -0.71 28.97
N PHE A 251 9.79 -1.07 27.73
CA PHE A 251 10.77 -1.49 26.73
C PHE A 251 11.84 -0.41 26.46
N LEU A 252 11.43 0.83 26.18
CA LEU A 252 12.36 1.93 25.92
C LEU A 252 13.27 2.21 27.10
N LYS A 253 12.74 2.17 28.31
CA LYS A 253 13.52 2.30 29.56
C LYS A 253 14.57 1.21 29.68
N SER A 254 14.24 -0.05 29.37
CA SER A 254 15.20 -1.18 29.38
C SER A 254 16.32 -1.01 28.33
N LYS A 255 16.07 -0.25 27.26
CA LYS A 255 17.06 0.08 26.23
C LYS A 255 17.79 1.40 26.47
N GLY A 256 17.63 2.02 27.65
CA GLY A 256 18.29 3.29 27.99
C GLY A 256 17.72 4.53 27.29
N VAL A 257 16.54 4.41 26.68
CA VAL A 257 15.89 5.53 26.00
C VAL A 257 14.95 6.25 26.98
N THR A 258 15.23 7.52 27.25
CA THR A 258 14.38 8.35 28.11
C THR A 258 13.12 8.75 27.35
N SER A 259 11.96 8.42 27.91
CA SER A 259 10.64 8.85 27.43
C SER A 259 9.75 9.20 28.62
N ARG A 260 8.66 9.93 28.35
CA ARG A 260 7.62 10.24 29.32
C ARG A 260 6.49 9.21 29.20
N PHE A 261 6.07 8.66 30.32
CA PHE A 261 4.95 7.74 30.36
C PHE A 261 3.63 8.46 30.05
N ILE A 262 2.76 7.81 29.30
CA ILE A 262 1.38 8.22 29.07
C ILE A 262 0.47 6.99 29.08
N SER A 263 -0.64 7.06 29.78
CA SER A 263 -1.64 5.98 29.80
C SER A 263 -2.38 5.93 28.45
N LYS A 264 -2.87 4.76 28.08
CA LYS A 264 -3.84 4.63 26.99
C LYS A 264 -5.19 5.17 27.44
N VAL A 265 -6.04 5.54 26.46
CA VAL A 265 -7.35 6.16 26.73
C VAL A 265 -8.28 5.27 27.56
N TYR A 266 -8.07 3.97 27.56
CA TYR A 266 -8.87 2.95 28.26
C TYR A 266 -8.10 2.28 29.43
N GLU A 267 -6.96 2.78 29.81
CA GLU A 267 -6.20 2.51 31.03
C GLU A 267 -6.32 3.71 31.99
#